data_9c73acf73c716a2d6eb680071880e59d
#
_entry.id   9c73acf73c716a2d6eb680071880e59d
#
_cell.length_a   1.000
_cell.length_b   1.000
_cell.length_c   1.000
_cell.angle_alpha   90.00
_cell.angle_beta   90.00
_cell.angle_gamma   90.00
#
_symmetry.space_group_name_H-M   'P 1'
#
loop_
_entity.id
_entity.type
_entity.pdbx_description
1 polymer ?
#
loop_
_entity_poly.entity_id
_entity_poly.type
_entity_poly.pdbx_seq_one_letter_code
_entity_poly.pdbx_strand_id
1 'polypeptide(L)'
;MAVVQSYHSNLGYLGLPLVAATFDGEMTTIASVILGIASLVQVPLTVLVLVSLNSADARVGRELRAVATNPVLVTLVVGLAVGSVGVGVPPTVTAGLDAVGGLALPLALLCVGASLDLDVPSIDVGATGAVVGLKIALMPAIAWIVLSALAVDPATLTAGVVMFATPTAVSTFVYSNELGGDERFASLNVFVTTVASIGSLFVLIDLIG
;
A
#
# COMPACT_ATOMS: atom_id res chain seq x y z
N MET A 1 -10.29 -10.78 6.88
CA MET A 1 -9.50 -9.51 6.96
C MET A 1 -8.02 -9.73 7.25
N ALA A 2 -7.62 -10.50 8.28
CA ALA A 2 -6.21 -10.68 8.65
C ALA A 2 -5.29 -11.06 7.46
N VAL A 3 -5.70 -11.99 6.61
CA VAL A 3 -4.93 -12.40 5.41
C VAL A 3 -4.65 -11.20 4.49
N VAL A 4 -5.67 -10.40 4.17
CA VAL A 4 -5.51 -9.24 3.30
C VAL A 4 -4.58 -8.21 3.92
N GLN A 5 -4.74 -7.93 5.20
CA GLN A 5 -3.96 -6.95 5.93
C GLN A 5 -2.50 -7.35 6.15
N SER A 6 -2.19 -8.64 6.06
CA SER A 6 -0.82 -9.13 6.17
C SER A 6 0.04 -8.85 4.93
N TYR A 7 -0.55 -8.72 3.75
CA TYR A 7 0.22 -8.49 2.52
C TYR A 7 -0.04 -7.13 1.84
N HIS A 8 -1.24 -6.54 2.00
CA HIS A 8 -1.59 -5.32 1.29
C HIS A 8 -0.90 -4.10 1.92
N SER A 9 0.19 -3.69 1.29
CA SER A 9 1.07 -2.60 1.75
C SER A 9 0.51 -1.22 1.40
N ASN A 10 0.73 -0.24 2.26
CA ASN A 10 0.37 1.16 2.05
C ASN A 10 1.39 1.88 1.16
N LEU A 11 1.51 1.40 -0.07
CA LEU A 11 2.51 1.87 -1.02
C LEU A 11 2.28 3.32 -1.47
N GLY A 12 1.00 3.69 -1.70
CA GLY A 12 0.65 4.98 -2.27
C GLY A 12 0.61 6.11 -1.25
N TYR A 13 -0.08 5.90 -0.10
CA TYR A 13 -0.27 6.98 0.87
C TYR A 13 0.90 7.15 1.83
N LEU A 14 1.70 6.11 2.08
CA LEU A 14 2.86 6.21 2.94
C LEU A 14 4.17 5.89 2.20
N GLY A 15 4.23 4.81 1.43
CA GLY A 15 5.46 4.32 0.84
C GLY A 15 6.10 5.33 -0.11
N LEU A 16 5.41 5.71 -1.16
CA LEU A 16 5.95 6.66 -2.14
C LEU A 16 6.29 8.02 -1.54
N PRO A 17 5.43 8.68 -0.73
CA PRO A 17 5.80 9.92 -0.07
C PRO A 17 6.99 9.79 0.89
N LEU A 18 7.13 8.67 1.58
CA LEU A 18 8.26 8.41 2.46
C LEU A 18 9.56 8.31 1.66
N VAL A 19 9.58 7.53 0.58
CA VAL A 19 10.75 7.42 -0.30
C VAL A 19 11.11 8.77 -0.88
N ALA A 20 10.14 9.54 -1.38
CA ALA A 20 10.35 10.87 -1.94
C ALA A 20 10.87 11.89 -0.92
N ALA A 21 10.54 11.74 0.37
CA ALA A 21 11.02 12.63 1.42
C ALA A 21 12.40 12.22 1.98
N THR A 22 12.80 10.95 1.79
CA THR A 22 14.00 10.39 2.42
C THR A 22 15.16 10.22 1.44
N PHE A 23 14.86 9.93 0.18
CA PHE A 23 15.84 9.60 -0.85
C PHE A 23 15.75 10.57 -2.04
N ASP A 24 16.58 10.34 -3.05
CA ASP A 24 16.64 11.18 -4.25
C ASP A 24 15.52 10.90 -5.28
N GLY A 25 15.53 11.64 -6.39
CA GLY A 25 14.55 11.52 -7.46
C GLY A 25 14.61 10.19 -8.21
N GLU A 26 15.76 9.53 -8.28
CA GLU A 26 15.90 8.21 -8.90
C GLU A 26 15.15 7.16 -8.08
N MET A 27 15.37 7.13 -6.78
CA MET A 27 14.66 6.25 -5.85
C MET A 27 13.15 6.48 -5.86
N THR A 28 12.72 7.75 -5.95
CA THR A 28 11.30 8.11 -6.07
C THR A 28 10.69 7.57 -7.37
N THR A 29 11.42 7.63 -8.47
CA THR A 29 10.98 7.08 -9.76
C THR A 29 10.80 5.57 -9.66
N ILE A 30 11.78 4.85 -9.11
CA ILE A 30 11.72 3.42 -8.89
C ILE A 30 10.52 3.05 -7.99
N ALA A 31 10.34 3.76 -6.87
CA ALA A 31 9.20 3.56 -5.96
C ALA A 31 7.85 3.76 -6.66
N SER A 32 7.76 4.72 -7.59
CA SER A 32 6.55 4.95 -8.40
C SER A 32 6.22 3.77 -9.31
N VAL A 33 7.24 3.17 -9.94
CA VAL A 33 7.07 1.97 -10.76
C VAL A 33 6.66 0.77 -9.89
N ILE A 34 7.30 0.60 -8.73
CA ILE A 34 6.93 -0.46 -7.76
C ILE A 34 5.49 -0.28 -7.30
N LEU A 35 5.08 0.95 -6.95
CA LEU A 35 3.68 1.26 -6.62
C LEU A 35 2.74 0.82 -7.73
N GLY A 36 3.08 1.14 -8.98
CA GLY A 36 2.29 0.78 -10.15
C GLY A 36 2.09 -0.73 -10.28
N ILE A 37 3.17 -1.46 -10.38
CA ILE A 37 3.15 -2.91 -10.58
C ILE A 37 2.49 -3.62 -9.39
N ALA A 38 2.88 -3.26 -8.17
CA ALA A 38 2.35 -3.89 -6.97
C ALA A 38 0.85 -3.62 -6.79
N SER A 39 0.36 -2.42 -7.10
CA SER A 39 -1.07 -2.09 -7.01
C SER A 39 -1.91 -2.88 -8.02
N LEU A 40 -1.40 -3.10 -9.24
CA LEU A 40 -2.06 -3.94 -10.25
C LEU A 40 -2.21 -5.40 -9.79
N VAL A 41 -1.40 -5.86 -8.84
CA VAL A 41 -1.49 -7.20 -8.25
C VAL A 41 -2.27 -7.18 -6.94
N GLN A 42 -1.92 -6.28 -6.02
CA GLN A 42 -2.49 -6.27 -4.66
C GLN A 42 -3.99 -5.94 -4.65
N VAL A 43 -4.43 -4.99 -5.48
CA VAL A 43 -5.85 -4.57 -5.47
C VAL A 43 -6.77 -5.68 -5.98
N PRO A 44 -6.56 -6.26 -7.18
CA PRO A 44 -7.40 -7.37 -7.65
C PRO A 44 -7.32 -8.59 -6.72
N LEU A 45 -6.13 -8.92 -6.22
CA LEU A 45 -5.95 -10.04 -5.29
C LEU A 45 -6.77 -9.83 -4.00
N THR A 46 -6.74 -8.61 -3.45
CA THR A 46 -7.52 -8.26 -2.25
C THR A 46 -9.01 -8.41 -2.48
N VAL A 47 -9.53 -7.89 -3.60
CA VAL A 47 -10.94 -8.03 -3.94
C VAL A 47 -11.32 -9.50 -4.10
N LEU A 48 -10.53 -10.28 -4.83
CA LEU A 48 -10.79 -11.72 -5.03
C LEU A 48 -10.77 -12.50 -3.71
N VAL A 49 -9.79 -12.23 -2.83
CA VAL A 49 -9.70 -12.88 -1.52
C VAL A 49 -10.90 -12.54 -0.65
N LEU A 50 -11.30 -11.28 -0.57
CA LEU A 50 -12.44 -10.87 0.24
C LEU A 50 -13.76 -11.43 -0.29
N VAL A 51 -13.98 -11.39 -1.59
CA VAL A 51 -15.17 -12.00 -2.21
C VAL A 51 -15.23 -13.50 -1.95
N SER A 52 -14.10 -14.20 -2.06
CA SER A 52 -14.07 -15.66 -1.85
C SER A 52 -14.28 -16.07 -0.39
N LEU A 53 -13.79 -15.27 0.56
CA LEU A 53 -13.87 -15.60 2.00
C LEU A 53 -15.18 -15.17 2.64
N ASN A 54 -15.82 -14.11 2.16
CA ASN A 54 -17.01 -13.56 2.80
C ASN A 54 -18.31 -14.13 2.25
N SER A 55 -18.26 -15.14 1.35
CA SER A 55 -19.46 -15.77 0.74
C SER A 55 -20.48 -14.74 0.24
N ALA A 56 -20.01 -13.55 -0.09
CA ALA A 56 -20.86 -12.53 -0.66
C ALA A 56 -21.38 -13.11 -1.99
N ASP A 57 -22.70 -13.04 -2.22
CA ASP A 57 -23.33 -13.27 -3.54
C ASP A 57 -22.82 -12.22 -4.57
N ALA A 58 -21.58 -11.78 -4.35
CA ALA A 58 -20.88 -10.85 -5.19
C ALA A 58 -20.71 -11.50 -6.55
N ARG A 59 -21.38 -10.97 -7.53
CA ARG A 59 -21.17 -11.34 -8.91
C ARG A 59 -19.73 -10.99 -9.25
N VAL A 60 -18.85 -11.97 -9.22
CA VAL A 60 -17.40 -11.81 -9.48
C VAL A 60 -17.15 -10.91 -10.70
N GLY A 61 -18.00 -11.03 -11.74
CA GLY A 61 -17.93 -10.15 -12.92
C GLY A 61 -18.18 -8.67 -12.62
N ARG A 62 -19.04 -8.34 -11.64
CA ARG A 62 -19.28 -6.95 -11.23
C ARG A 62 -18.07 -6.40 -10.49
N GLU A 63 -17.50 -7.18 -9.60
CA GLU A 63 -16.31 -6.78 -8.82
C GLU A 63 -15.07 -6.65 -9.72
N LEU A 64 -14.86 -7.59 -10.65
CA LEU A 64 -13.79 -7.46 -11.64
C LEU A 64 -13.97 -6.21 -12.54
N ARG A 65 -15.21 -5.89 -12.92
CA ARG A 65 -15.50 -4.67 -13.65
C ARG A 65 -15.21 -3.43 -12.80
N ALA A 66 -15.59 -3.42 -11.52
CA ALA A 66 -15.31 -2.31 -10.60
C ALA A 66 -13.79 -2.10 -10.45
N VAL A 67 -13.01 -3.17 -10.34
CA VAL A 67 -11.54 -3.10 -10.36
C VAL A 67 -11.03 -2.54 -11.68
N ALA A 68 -11.50 -3.05 -12.82
CA ALA A 68 -11.07 -2.59 -14.15
C ALA A 68 -11.44 -1.14 -14.47
N THR A 69 -12.50 -0.63 -13.86
CA THR A 69 -12.96 0.76 -14.02
C THR A 69 -12.53 1.66 -12.86
N ASN A 70 -11.76 1.13 -11.91
CA ASN A 70 -11.27 1.94 -10.79
C ASN A 70 -10.36 3.06 -11.30
N PRO A 71 -10.68 4.34 -11.02
CA PRO A 71 -9.93 5.47 -11.57
C PRO A 71 -8.46 5.46 -11.16
N VAL A 72 -8.13 4.95 -9.97
CA VAL A 72 -6.75 4.83 -9.51
C VAL A 72 -5.98 3.84 -10.37
N LEU A 73 -6.54 2.66 -10.65
CA LEU A 73 -5.87 1.64 -11.49
C LEU A 73 -5.79 2.09 -12.95
N VAL A 74 -6.84 2.74 -13.47
CA VAL A 74 -6.84 3.27 -14.84
C VAL A 74 -5.77 4.35 -15.00
N THR A 75 -5.71 5.33 -14.10
CA THR A 75 -4.69 6.39 -14.17
C THR A 75 -3.28 5.86 -13.97
N LEU A 76 -3.12 4.83 -13.15
CA LEU A 76 -1.85 4.14 -12.96
C LEU A 76 -1.36 3.47 -14.26
N VAL A 77 -2.25 2.71 -14.93
CA VAL A 77 -1.93 2.06 -16.22
C VAL A 77 -1.60 3.11 -17.28
N VAL A 78 -2.37 4.20 -17.33
CA VAL A 78 -2.09 5.32 -18.26
C VAL A 78 -0.74 5.96 -17.95
N GLY A 79 -0.43 6.21 -16.67
CA GLY A 79 0.86 6.78 -16.25
C GLY A 79 2.03 5.89 -16.63
N LEU A 80 1.93 4.57 -16.39
CA LEU A 80 2.94 3.59 -16.79
C LEU A 80 3.12 3.54 -18.31
N ALA A 81 2.02 3.58 -19.06
CA ALA A 81 2.06 3.59 -20.52
C ALA A 81 2.74 4.87 -21.06
N VAL A 82 2.37 6.04 -20.56
CA VAL A 82 2.99 7.33 -20.93
C VAL A 82 4.48 7.31 -20.60
N GLY A 83 4.85 6.85 -19.40
CA GLY A 83 6.26 6.72 -18.99
C GLY A 83 7.04 5.76 -19.86
N SER A 84 6.45 4.61 -20.24
CA SER A 84 7.13 3.59 -21.05
C SER A 84 7.42 4.02 -22.50
N VAL A 85 6.60 4.91 -23.06
CA VAL A 85 6.82 5.44 -24.42
C VAL A 85 7.69 6.70 -24.45
N GLY A 86 8.16 7.16 -23.28
CA GLY A 86 9.07 8.29 -23.18
C GLY A 86 8.46 9.64 -23.56
N VAL A 87 7.15 9.79 -23.52
CA VAL A 87 6.47 11.07 -23.77
C VAL A 87 6.77 12.02 -22.61
N GLY A 88 7.44 13.13 -22.92
CA GLY A 88 7.70 14.18 -21.95
C GLY A 88 6.40 14.85 -21.48
N VAL A 89 6.11 14.80 -20.20
CA VAL A 89 4.98 15.53 -19.60
C VAL A 89 5.39 16.99 -19.41
N PRO A 90 4.57 17.98 -19.81
CA PRO A 90 4.90 19.40 -19.64
C PRO A 90 5.14 19.74 -18.16
N PRO A 91 6.16 20.56 -17.83
CA PRO A 91 6.48 20.91 -16.44
C PRO A 91 5.33 21.53 -15.65
N THR A 92 4.43 22.25 -16.32
CA THR A 92 3.22 22.81 -15.68
C THR A 92 2.24 21.73 -15.24
N VAL A 93 2.16 20.64 -15.98
CA VAL A 93 1.28 19.49 -15.64
C VAL A 93 1.90 18.72 -14.48
N THR A 94 3.20 18.43 -14.53
CA THR A 94 3.89 17.73 -13.42
C THR A 94 3.82 18.55 -12.13
N ALA A 95 4.08 19.86 -12.18
CA ALA A 95 3.96 20.72 -11.00
C ALA A 95 2.55 20.74 -10.40
N GLY A 96 1.51 20.72 -11.25
CA GLY A 96 0.11 20.60 -10.80
C GLY A 96 -0.18 19.26 -10.13
N LEU A 97 0.30 18.16 -10.73
CA LEU A 97 0.15 16.82 -10.17
C LEU A 97 0.91 16.68 -8.84
N ASP A 98 2.11 17.24 -8.74
CA ASP A 98 2.93 17.23 -7.53
C ASP A 98 2.26 18.02 -6.40
N ALA A 99 1.68 19.17 -6.70
CA ALA A 99 0.96 19.99 -5.72
C ALA A 99 -0.27 19.23 -5.15
N VAL A 100 -1.03 18.56 -6.01
CA VAL A 100 -2.18 17.73 -5.57
C VAL A 100 -1.70 16.47 -4.86
N GLY A 101 -0.69 15.80 -5.38
CA GLY A 101 -0.09 14.59 -4.80
C GLY A 101 0.51 14.83 -3.42
N GLY A 102 1.10 15.99 -3.19
CA GLY A 102 1.66 16.40 -1.89
C GLY A 102 0.62 16.48 -0.76
N LEU A 103 -0.67 16.62 -1.09
CA LEU A 103 -1.77 16.56 -0.13
C LEU A 103 -2.18 15.13 0.24
N ALA A 104 -1.77 14.13 -0.53
CA ALA A 104 -2.22 12.75 -0.37
C ALA A 104 -1.86 12.18 1.00
N LEU A 105 -0.59 12.33 1.43
CA LEU A 105 -0.14 11.81 2.73
C LEU A 105 -0.86 12.47 3.91
N PRO A 106 -0.89 13.82 4.05
CA PRO A 106 -1.59 14.44 5.18
C PRO A 106 -3.09 14.12 5.20
N LEU A 107 -3.75 14.08 4.05
CA LEU A 107 -5.17 13.71 3.98
C LEU A 107 -5.38 12.24 4.33
N ALA A 108 -4.53 11.34 3.88
CA ALA A 108 -4.61 9.92 4.23
C ALA A 108 -4.43 9.70 5.74
N LEU A 109 -3.47 10.38 6.37
CA LEU A 109 -3.28 10.29 7.82
C LEU A 109 -4.47 10.85 8.61
N LEU A 110 -5.08 11.95 8.14
CA LEU A 110 -6.32 12.47 8.72
C LEU A 110 -7.47 11.46 8.58
N CYS A 111 -7.63 10.83 7.42
CA CYS A 111 -8.65 9.79 7.21
C CYS A 111 -8.42 8.58 8.12
N VAL A 112 -7.17 8.14 8.27
CA VAL A 112 -6.83 7.06 9.24
C VAL A 112 -7.23 7.48 10.65
N GLY A 113 -6.82 8.67 11.09
CA GLY A 113 -7.17 9.20 12.41
C GLY A 113 -8.68 9.30 12.65
N ALA A 114 -9.43 9.77 11.65
CA ALA A 114 -10.88 9.89 11.71
C ALA A 114 -11.63 8.55 11.68
N SER A 115 -11.03 7.51 11.09
CA SER A 115 -11.62 6.16 11.03
C SER A 115 -11.33 5.31 12.27
N LEU A 116 -10.54 5.84 13.22
CA LEU A 116 -10.27 5.16 14.47
C LEU A 116 -11.52 5.20 15.38
N ASP A 117 -12.13 4.03 15.53
CA ASP A 117 -13.10 3.80 16.58
C ASP A 117 -12.36 3.46 17.88
N LEU A 118 -12.33 4.42 18.82
CA LEU A 118 -11.67 4.25 20.12
C LEU A 118 -12.49 3.36 21.08
N ASP A 119 -13.71 3.04 20.71
CA ASP A 119 -14.57 2.14 21.49
C ASP A 119 -14.29 0.69 21.06
N VAL A 120 -13.22 0.12 21.59
CA VAL A 120 -12.74 -1.22 21.24
C VAL A 120 -13.19 -2.23 22.32
N PRO A 121 -14.34 -2.91 22.14
CA PRO A 121 -14.87 -3.81 23.17
C PRO A 121 -14.03 -5.08 23.39
N SER A 122 -13.33 -5.56 22.36
CA SER A 122 -12.41 -6.70 22.45
C SER A 122 -11.44 -6.70 21.27
N ILE A 123 -10.15 -6.51 21.58
CA ILE A 123 -9.08 -6.67 20.60
C ILE A 123 -8.73 -8.16 20.54
N ASP A 124 -8.82 -8.78 19.36
CA ASP A 124 -8.16 -10.06 19.13
C ASP A 124 -6.65 -9.83 19.04
N VAL A 125 -5.99 -9.86 20.21
CA VAL A 125 -4.54 -9.63 20.34
C VAL A 125 -3.75 -10.64 19.52
N GLY A 126 -4.24 -11.89 19.38
CA GLY A 126 -3.59 -12.93 18.60
C GLY A 126 -3.61 -12.61 17.11
N ALA A 127 -4.79 -12.31 16.56
CA ALA A 127 -4.94 -11.98 15.15
C ALA A 127 -4.24 -10.65 14.79
N THR A 128 -4.38 -9.62 15.64
CA THR A 128 -3.69 -8.33 15.45
C THR A 128 -2.17 -8.49 15.52
N GLY A 129 -1.66 -9.23 16.51
CA GLY A 129 -0.23 -9.53 16.64
C GLY A 129 0.32 -10.30 15.44
N ALA A 130 -0.45 -11.24 14.89
CA ALA A 130 -0.09 -11.95 13.67
C ALA A 130 -0.01 -11.00 12.46
N VAL A 131 -0.99 -10.11 12.28
CA VAL A 131 -0.96 -9.10 11.21
C VAL A 131 0.27 -8.20 11.34
N VAL A 132 0.54 -7.68 12.54
CA VAL A 132 1.72 -6.85 12.81
C VAL A 132 3.02 -7.60 12.47
N GLY A 133 3.19 -8.81 12.97
CA GLY A 133 4.38 -9.62 12.73
C GLY A 133 4.59 -9.94 11.25
N LEU A 134 3.52 -10.36 10.57
CA LEU A 134 3.56 -10.67 9.13
C LEU A 134 3.82 -9.43 8.30
N LYS A 135 3.21 -8.29 8.63
CA LYS A 135 3.31 -7.07 7.84
C LYS A 135 4.60 -6.31 8.09
N ILE A 136 5.01 -6.16 9.35
CA ILE A 136 6.13 -5.30 9.73
C ILE A 136 7.47 -6.03 9.67
N ALA A 137 7.49 -7.34 9.93
CA ALA A 137 8.73 -8.11 9.94
C ALA A 137 8.85 -9.04 8.71
N LEU A 138 7.86 -9.88 8.46
CA LEU A 138 7.96 -10.90 7.42
C LEU A 138 7.90 -10.29 6.00
N MET A 139 7.04 -9.32 5.76
CA MET A 139 6.86 -8.73 4.43
C MET A 139 8.14 -8.05 3.91
N PRO A 140 8.82 -7.15 4.65
CA PRO A 140 10.10 -6.59 4.21
C PRO A 140 11.20 -7.65 4.08
N ALA A 141 11.21 -8.68 4.94
CA ALA A 141 12.16 -9.78 4.82
C ALA A 141 11.95 -10.58 3.51
N ILE A 142 10.70 -10.87 3.15
CA ILE A 142 10.36 -11.52 1.87
C ILE A 142 10.78 -10.60 0.71
N ALA A 143 10.48 -9.30 0.78
CA ALA A 143 10.88 -8.36 -0.26
C ALA A 143 12.41 -8.34 -0.43
N TRP A 144 13.16 -8.29 0.67
CA TRP A 144 14.62 -8.38 0.65
C TRP A 144 15.12 -9.68 -0.02
N ILE A 145 14.60 -10.83 0.41
CA ILE A 145 15.00 -12.14 -0.11
C ILE A 145 14.70 -12.23 -1.61
N VAL A 146 13.49 -11.86 -2.02
CA VAL A 146 13.05 -11.96 -3.42
C VAL A 146 13.85 -11.03 -4.33
N LEU A 147 13.97 -9.75 -3.95
CA LEU A 147 14.70 -8.77 -4.76
C LEU A 147 16.20 -9.08 -4.82
N SER A 148 16.80 -9.58 -3.72
CA SER A 148 18.17 -10.05 -3.72
C SER A 148 18.36 -11.29 -4.63
N ALA A 149 17.42 -12.23 -4.60
CA ALA A 149 17.46 -13.41 -5.47
C ALA A 149 17.29 -13.06 -6.95
N LEU A 150 16.56 -12.00 -7.27
CA LEU A 150 16.43 -11.45 -8.62
C LEU A 150 17.63 -10.63 -9.06
N ALA A 151 18.63 -10.44 -8.17
CA ALA A 151 19.83 -9.66 -8.42
C ALA A 151 19.55 -8.27 -8.99
N VAL A 152 18.51 -7.60 -8.48
CA VAL A 152 18.19 -6.21 -8.84
C VAL A 152 19.29 -5.27 -8.38
N ASP A 153 19.39 -4.08 -8.98
CA ASP A 153 20.33 -3.07 -8.53
C ASP A 153 20.05 -2.56 -7.11
N PRO A 154 21.03 -1.99 -6.40
CA PRO A 154 20.88 -1.57 -5.01
C PRO A 154 19.75 -0.56 -4.78
N ALA A 155 19.53 0.38 -5.71
CA ALA A 155 18.46 1.36 -5.57
C ALA A 155 17.08 0.71 -5.64
N THR A 156 16.88 -0.23 -6.58
CA THR A 156 15.65 -1.03 -6.69
C THR A 156 15.45 -1.91 -5.44
N LEU A 157 16.51 -2.51 -4.91
CA LEU A 157 16.44 -3.30 -3.68
C LEU A 157 15.97 -2.44 -2.51
N THR A 158 16.64 -1.30 -2.27
CA THR A 158 16.34 -0.40 -1.16
C THR A 158 14.91 0.16 -1.29
N ALA A 159 14.56 0.72 -2.46
CA ALA A 159 13.22 1.25 -2.68
C ALA A 159 12.13 0.17 -2.48
N GLY A 160 12.35 -1.03 -3.02
CA GLY A 160 11.42 -2.14 -2.89
C GLY A 160 11.22 -2.58 -1.44
N VAL A 161 12.30 -2.77 -0.70
CA VAL A 161 12.23 -3.18 0.71
C VAL A 161 11.53 -2.13 1.56
N VAL A 162 11.86 -0.84 1.40
CA VAL A 162 11.18 0.27 2.10
C VAL A 162 9.69 0.33 1.73
N MET A 163 9.35 0.22 0.45
CA MET A 163 7.96 0.22 -0.02
C MET A 163 7.15 -0.93 0.62
N PHE A 164 7.67 -2.14 0.62
CA PHE A 164 6.97 -3.29 1.21
C PHE A 164 7.03 -3.36 2.74
N ALA A 165 7.93 -2.60 3.39
CA ALA A 165 7.97 -2.42 4.85
C ALA A 165 6.91 -1.44 5.37
N THR A 166 6.18 -0.76 4.49
CA THR A 166 5.07 0.11 4.89
C THR A 166 3.96 -0.66 5.58
N PRO A 167 3.15 -0.02 6.45
CA PRO A 167 2.07 -0.68 7.18
C PRO A 167 0.97 -1.20 6.25
N THR A 168 -0.03 -1.81 6.83
CA THR A 168 -1.26 -2.19 6.13
C THR A 168 -1.92 -0.97 5.48
N ALA A 169 -2.34 -1.13 4.22
CA ALA A 169 -2.96 -0.05 3.46
C ALA A 169 -4.33 0.37 4.04
N VAL A 170 -4.57 1.68 4.07
CA VAL A 170 -5.87 2.26 4.46
C VAL A 170 -7.01 1.72 3.59
N SER A 171 -6.73 1.46 2.30
CA SER A 171 -7.73 0.88 1.38
C SER A 171 -8.30 -0.46 1.83
N THR A 172 -7.60 -1.21 2.68
CA THR A 172 -8.12 -2.47 3.24
C THR A 172 -9.34 -2.25 4.14
N PHE A 173 -9.41 -1.11 4.84
CA PHE A 173 -10.60 -0.69 5.58
C PHE A 173 -11.77 -0.43 4.63
N VAL A 174 -11.53 0.31 3.53
CA VAL A 174 -12.57 0.60 2.52
C VAL A 174 -13.09 -0.71 1.91
N TYR A 175 -12.19 -1.61 1.50
CA TYR A 175 -12.60 -2.90 0.96
C TYR A 175 -13.36 -3.77 1.96
N SER A 176 -13.03 -3.68 3.26
CA SER A 176 -13.78 -4.43 4.28
C SER A 176 -15.23 -3.94 4.39
N ASN A 177 -15.44 -2.64 4.30
CA ASN A 177 -16.77 -2.04 4.32
C ASN A 177 -17.60 -2.46 3.08
N GLU A 178 -16.99 -2.36 1.90
CA GLU A 178 -17.68 -2.65 0.64
C GLU A 178 -17.94 -4.14 0.40
N LEU A 179 -17.07 -5.02 0.91
CA LEU A 179 -17.08 -6.46 0.63
C LEU A 179 -17.43 -7.32 1.85
N GLY A 180 -18.06 -6.73 2.87
CA GLY A 180 -18.62 -7.45 4.02
C GLY A 180 -17.55 -8.00 4.97
N GLY A 181 -16.39 -7.36 5.06
CA GLY A 181 -15.35 -7.69 6.03
C GLY A 181 -15.62 -7.06 7.40
N ASP A 182 -14.74 -7.35 8.37
CA ASP A 182 -14.75 -6.74 9.69
C ASP A 182 -14.03 -5.39 9.65
N GLU A 183 -14.81 -4.30 9.59
CA GLU A 183 -14.32 -2.93 9.51
C GLU A 183 -13.55 -2.50 10.75
N ARG A 184 -14.01 -2.92 11.94
CA ARG A 184 -13.35 -2.56 13.20
C ARG A 184 -11.98 -3.19 13.31
N PHE A 185 -11.90 -4.47 12.98
CA PHE A 185 -10.62 -5.18 12.89
C PHE A 185 -9.71 -4.55 11.84
N ALA A 186 -10.26 -4.15 10.69
CA ALA A 186 -9.49 -3.50 9.63
C ALA A 186 -8.93 -2.15 10.07
N SER A 187 -9.75 -1.28 10.66
CA SER A 187 -9.34 0.03 11.17
C SER A 187 -8.26 -0.08 12.24
N LEU A 188 -8.48 -0.97 13.23
CA LEU A 188 -7.51 -1.22 14.30
C LEU A 188 -6.15 -1.64 13.75
N ASN A 189 -6.10 -2.60 12.82
CA ASN A 189 -4.83 -3.07 12.27
C ASN A 189 -4.14 -2.03 11.40
N VAL A 190 -4.87 -1.21 10.64
CA VAL A 190 -4.30 -0.07 9.92
C VAL A 190 -3.60 0.86 10.92
N PHE A 191 -4.25 1.19 12.03
CA PHE A 191 -3.66 2.04 13.06
C PHE A 191 -2.43 1.39 13.71
N VAL A 192 -2.59 0.17 14.25
CA VAL A 192 -1.52 -0.51 14.99
C VAL A 192 -0.30 -0.75 14.11
N THR A 193 -0.50 -1.20 12.87
CA THR A 193 0.62 -1.38 11.93
C THR A 193 1.25 -0.06 11.53
N THR A 194 0.48 1.04 11.40
CA THR A 194 1.01 2.37 11.10
C THR A 194 1.89 2.87 12.25
N VAL A 195 1.45 2.75 13.50
CA VAL A 195 2.25 3.12 14.67
C VAL A 195 3.51 2.26 14.77
N ALA A 196 3.38 0.94 14.60
CA ALA A 196 4.52 0.03 14.63
C ALA A 196 5.53 0.30 13.50
N SER A 197 5.05 0.69 12.32
CA SER A 197 5.90 0.98 11.16
C SER A 197 6.77 2.22 11.34
N ILE A 198 6.40 3.16 12.19
CA ILE A 198 7.24 4.35 12.44
C ILE A 198 8.62 3.94 12.93
N GLY A 199 8.65 3.07 13.96
CA GLY A 199 9.93 2.59 14.50
C GLY A 199 10.66 1.64 13.56
N SER A 200 9.94 0.69 12.94
CA SER A 200 10.57 -0.29 12.06
C SER A 200 11.11 0.33 10.76
N LEU A 201 10.41 1.28 10.15
CA LEU A 201 10.89 2.00 8.97
C LEU A 201 12.08 2.88 9.28
N PHE A 202 12.08 3.55 10.44
CA PHE A 202 13.23 4.34 10.88
C PHE A 202 14.50 3.46 10.98
N VAL A 203 14.39 2.34 11.68
CA VAL A 203 15.51 1.39 11.81
C VAL A 203 15.91 0.80 10.45
N LEU A 204 14.94 0.44 9.63
CA LEU A 204 15.19 -0.15 8.32
C LEU A 204 15.94 0.83 7.40
N ILE A 205 15.48 2.08 7.33
CA ILE A 205 16.11 3.12 6.50
C ILE A 205 17.53 3.41 6.97
N ASP A 206 17.77 3.45 8.29
CA ASP A 206 19.13 3.64 8.86
C ASP A 206 20.08 2.46 8.52
N LEU A 207 19.54 1.25 8.34
CA LEU A 207 20.33 0.06 8.02
C LEU A 207 20.66 -0.12 6.54
N ILE A 208 19.79 0.36 5.65
CA ILE A 208 19.89 0.06 4.21
C ILE A 208 19.92 1.31 3.32
N GLY A 209 19.77 2.51 3.91
CA GLY A 209 19.74 3.82 3.24
C GLY A 209 21.08 4.56 3.26
#